data_d627a019d09f2136651576cb889d2462
#
_entry.id   d627a019d09f2136651576cb889d2462
#
_cell.length_a   1.000
_cell.length_b   1.000
_cell.length_c   1.000
_cell.angle_alpha   90.00
_cell.angle_beta   90.00
_cell.angle_gamma   90.00
#
_symmetry.space_group_name_H-M   'P 1'
#
loop_
_entity.id
_entity.type
_entity.pdbx_description
1 polymer ?
#
loop_
_entity_poly.entity_id
_entity_poly.type
_entity_poly.pdbx_seq_one_letter_code
_entity_poly.pdbx_strand_id
1 'polypeptide(L)'
;RQRQMCIRDSIKEDTVIRETGHVVIDEAQDFGMMAYASLKYCLSKCTYTIMGDVAQNISDRYGLNDWTELRKLMLPGEFDYFGILQKSYRNTVEISEFATDILYHGSFPVYPVEPIIRHGEPVTVKKCVDFTEQVTQAEQIIKAWQSKGLDTIAVVCIDEAEAEKVTAALQGSVELNTGDAGKWEIGEGVMVLPLKYTKGLEFDAVLIFNASEEDYPVEDGYVKQLYVAATRALHELTVLYRGKLTGLIVDPVSPEQKQRMSLAVDAQKKPVKTVVKQAETEKTKEEIYR
;
A
#
# COMPACT_ATOMS: atom_id res chain seq x y z
N ARG A 1 16.57 -7.93 4.89
CA ARG A 1 17.96 -8.17 5.38
C ARG A 1 19.00 -8.22 4.26
N GLN A 2 18.79 -8.94 3.15
CA GLN A 2 19.76 -9.01 2.04
C GLN A 2 19.99 -7.64 1.36
N ARG A 3 18.95 -6.84 1.11
CA ARG A 3 19.09 -5.51 0.47
C ARG A 3 19.86 -4.50 1.32
N GLN A 4 19.69 -4.53 2.64
CA GLN A 4 20.47 -3.69 3.56
C GLN A 4 21.93 -4.14 3.66
N MET A 5 22.22 -5.43 3.49
CA MET A 5 23.59 -5.93 3.42
C MET A 5 24.31 -5.42 2.18
N CYS A 6 23.69 -5.45 1.00
CA CYS A 6 24.33 -4.96 -0.24
C CYS A 6 24.73 -3.48 -0.15
N ILE A 7 23.86 -2.62 0.40
CA ILE A 7 24.19 -1.20 0.59
C ILE A 7 25.32 -1.02 1.62
N ARG A 8 25.29 -1.78 2.71
CA ARG A 8 26.33 -1.73 3.76
C ARG A 8 27.67 -2.23 3.26
N ASP A 9 27.70 -3.26 2.43
CA ASP A 9 28.93 -3.83 1.87
C ASP A 9 29.51 -2.90 0.80
N SER A 10 28.66 -2.23 0.01
CA SER A 10 29.09 -1.22 -0.96
C SER A 10 29.73 0.02 -0.33
N ILE A 11 29.43 0.32 0.94
CA ILE A 11 30.04 1.44 1.69
C ILE A 11 31.40 1.05 2.30
N LYS A 12 31.66 -0.25 2.51
CA LYS A 12 32.84 -0.74 3.24
C LYS A 12 34.04 -1.10 2.37
N GLU A 13 33.83 -1.36 1.11
CA GLU A 13 34.90 -1.71 0.18
C GLU A 13 34.96 -0.67 -0.94
N ASP A 14 36.17 -0.36 -1.44
CA ASP A 14 36.43 0.38 -2.69
C ASP A 14 35.93 -0.42 -3.91
N THR A 15 34.72 -0.98 -3.82
CA THR A 15 34.07 -1.66 -4.92
C THR A 15 33.66 -0.61 -5.94
N VAL A 16 34.33 -0.63 -7.07
CA VAL A 16 33.93 0.11 -8.27
C VAL A 16 32.47 -0.27 -8.56
N ILE A 17 31.55 0.60 -8.16
CA ILE A 17 30.15 0.47 -8.56
C ILE A 17 30.17 0.60 -10.08
N ARG A 18 29.79 -0.46 -10.79
CA ARG A 18 29.69 -0.46 -12.25
C ARG A 18 28.84 0.75 -12.64
N GLU A 19 29.24 1.44 -13.70
CA GLU A 19 28.50 2.58 -14.21
C GLU A 19 27.06 2.15 -14.52
N THR A 20 26.15 2.54 -13.65
CA THR A 20 24.71 2.32 -13.79
C THR A 20 24.16 3.59 -14.42
N GLY A 21 23.53 3.49 -15.59
CA GLY A 21 22.96 4.65 -16.28
C GLY A 21 21.58 5.04 -15.75
N HIS A 22 20.79 4.06 -15.31
CA HIS A 22 19.43 4.26 -14.88
C HIS A 22 19.02 3.29 -13.77
N VAL A 23 18.27 3.79 -12.79
CA VAL A 23 17.75 3.01 -11.66
C VAL A 23 16.22 3.11 -11.64
N VAL A 24 15.55 1.98 -11.59
CA VAL A 24 14.11 1.88 -11.42
C VAL A 24 13.82 1.37 -10.01
N ILE A 25 12.98 2.09 -9.28
CA ILE A 25 12.53 1.73 -7.94
C ILE A 25 11.02 1.61 -7.98
N ASP A 26 10.53 0.41 -7.73
CA ASP A 26 9.11 0.12 -7.54
C ASP A 26 8.80 -0.05 -6.06
N GLU A 27 7.51 0.10 -5.68
CA GLU A 27 7.06 0.08 -4.28
C GLU A 27 7.89 1.04 -3.39
N ALA A 28 8.16 2.22 -3.91
CA ALA A 28 9.05 3.20 -3.32
C ALA A 28 8.69 3.59 -1.88
N GLN A 29 7.41 3.52 -1.51
CA GLN A 29 6.94 3.81 -0.16
C GLN A 29 7.49 2.85 0.91
N ASP A 30 8.04 1.70 0.52
CA ASP A 30 8.60 0.72 1.46
C ASP A 30 10.01 1.05 1.93
N PHE A 31 10.66 2.00 1.27
CA PHE A 31 12.02 2.40 1.60
C PHE A 31 12.03 3.69 2.43
N GLY A 32 12.81 3.70 3.49
CA GLY A 32 13.04 4.92 4.27
C GLY A 32 13.98 5.90 3.57
N MET A 33 13.93 7.18 3.95
CA MET A 33 14.76 8.25 3.38
C MET A 33 16.27 7.97 3.40
N MET A 34 16.75 7.20 4.38
CA MET A 34 18.15 6.82 4.45
C MET A 34 18.59 5.95 3.26
N ALA A 35 17.70 5.06 2.79
CA ALA A 35 18.00 4.24 1.61
C ALA A 35 18.15 5.10 0.35
N TYR A 36 17.25 6.09 0.16
CA TYR A 36 17.35 7.03 -0.96
C TYR A 36 18.57 7.91 -0.90
N ALA A 37 18.91 8.43 0.27
CA ALA A 37 20.12 9.23 0.45
C ALA A 37 21.39 8.41 0.13
N SER A 38 21.43 7.15 0.57
CA SER A 38 22.53 6.23 0.27
C SER A 38 22.61 5.90 -1.22
N LEU A 39 21.49 5.62 -1.87
CA LEU A 39 21.43 5.37 -3.31
C LEU A 39 21.93 6.58 -4.10
N LYS A 40 21.44 7.77 -3.78
CA LYS A 40 21.86 9.01 -4.44
C LYS A 40 23.36 9.28 -4.26
N TYR A 41 23.88 9.01 -3.07
CA TYR A 41 25.32 9.15 -2.80
C TYR A 41 26.16 8.18 -3.62
N CYS A 42 25.78 6.88 -3.60
CA CYS A 42 26.51 5.83 -4.29
C CYS A 42 26.39 5.89 -5.82
N LEU A 43 25.25 6.36 -6.33
CA LEU A 43 24.89 6.36 -7.75
C LEU A 43 24.56 7.78 -8.23
N SER A 44 25.45 8.74 -7.95
CA SER A 44 25.22 10.16 -8.18
C SER A 44 25.08 10.56 -9.65
N LYS A 45 25.57 9.73 -10.59
CA LYS A 45 25.51 9.97 -12.04
C LYS A 45 24.35 9.27 -12.75
N CYS A 46 23.50 8.55 -12.01
CA CYS A 46 22.36 7.83 -12.58
C CYS A 46 21.14 8.73 -12.71
N THR A 47 20.28 8.38 -13.65
CA THR A 47 18.89 8.81 -13.69
C THR A 47 18.01 7.83 -12.89
N TYR A 48 16.87 8.30 -12.41
CA TYR A 48 15.99 7.51 -11.56
C TYR A 48 14.55 7.54 -12.09
N THR A 49 13.88 6.39 -12.08
CA THR A 49 12.43 6.28 -12.14
C THR A 49 11.96 5.68 -10.83
N ILE A 50 11.15 6.43 -10.08
CA ILE A 50 10.69 6.03 -8.76
C ILE A 50 9.16 5.98 -8.78
N MET A 51 8.60 4.82 -8.50
CA MET A 51 7.17 4.56 -8.51
C MET A 51 6.72 4.00 -7.17
N GLY A 52 5.51 4.34 -6.74
CA GLY A 52 4.95 3.81 -5.51
C GLY A 52 3.64 4.48 -5.11
N ASP A 53 3.04 3.97 -4.05
CA ASP A 53 1.80 4.48 -3.47
C ASP A 53 1.96 4.62 -1.95
N VAL A 54 2.02 5.86 -1.45
CA VAL A 54 2.18 6.13 0.00
C VAL A 54 0.99 5.66 0.83
N ALA A 55 -0.20 5.50 0.22
CA ALA A 55 -1.36 4.94 0.89
C ALA A 55 -1.21 3.43 1.16
N GLN A 56 -0.33 2.74 0.42
CA GLN A 56 -0.03 1.33 0.62
C GLN A 56 1.17 1.08 1.57
N ASN A 57 1.70 2.11 2.21
CA ASN A 57 2.68 1.92 3.28
C ASN A 57 1.98 1.50 4.57
N ILE A 58 1.91 0.20 4.82
CA ILE A 58 1.34 -0.39 6.05
C ILE A 58 2.37 -0.58 7.17
N SER A 59 3.59 -0.10 6.99
CA SER A 59 4.66 -0.20 7.99
C SER A 59 4.67 1.04 8.88
N ASP A 60 4.35 0.91 10.15
CA ASP A 60 4.29 2.04 11.10
C ASP A 60 5.63 2.75 11.32
N ARG A 61 6.75 2.08 11.07
CA ARG A 61 8.08 2.55 11.45
C ARG A 61 9.02 2.82 10.28
N TYR A 62 8.67 2.40 9.08
CA TYR A 62 9.53 2.48 7.91
C TYR A 62 8.75 2.95 6.69
N GLY A 63 9.49 3.49 5.72
CA GLY A 63 8.91 3.89 4.45
C GLY A 63 8.46 5.34 4.41
N LEU A 64 7.76 5.68 3.35
CA LEU A 64 7.30 7.02 3.07
C LEU A 64 5.80 7.13 3.33
N ASN A 65 5.40 8.19 4.03
CA ASN A 65 3.99 8.56 4.23
C ASN A 65 3.56 9.72 3.34
N ASP A 66 4.53 10.42 2.73
CA ASP A 66 4.33 11.43 1.69
C ASP A 66 5.58 11.52 0.79
N TRP A 67 5.45 12.23 -0.32
CA TRP A 67 6.51 12.36 -1.31
C TRP A 67 7.41 13.59 -1.10
N THR A 68 7.14 14.44 -0.14
CA THR A 68 7.76 15.77 0.00
C THR A 68 9.27 15.68 0.18
N GLU A 69 9.73 14.89 1.13
CA GLU A 69 11.18 14.76 1.41
C GLU A 69 11.90 14.02 0.28
N LEU A 70 11.27 12.99 -0.28
CA LEU A 70 11.85 12.27 -1.41
C LEU A 70 11.99 13.18 -2.63
N ARG A 71 10.98 14.00 -2.93
CA ARG A 71 11.03 14.99 -4.03
C ARG A 71 12.15 15.99 -3.83
N LYS A 72 12.30 16.54 -2.63
CA LYS A 72 13.43 17.47 -2.33
C LYS A 72 14.78 16.81 -2.54
N LEU A 73 14.90 15.53 -2.19
CA LEU A 73 16.14 14.79 -2.35
C LEU A 73 16.40 14.41 -3.80
N MET A 74 15.42 13.83 -4.49
CA MET A 74 15.61 13.14 -5.78
C MET A 74 15.31 14.01 -6.99
N LEU A 75 14.53 15.10 -6.85
CA LEU A 75 14.11 15.98 -7.94
C LEU A 75 14.66 17.42 -7.77
N PRO A 76 16.01 17.62 -7.74
CA PRO A 76 16.61 18.94 -7.59
C PRO A 76 16.72 19.69 -8.92
N GLY A 77 16.56 19.03 -10.06
CA GLY A 77 16.82 19.56 -11.40
C GLY A 77 15.61 20.17 -12.08
N GLU A 78 15.85 21.02 -13.06
CA GLU A 78 14.82 21.69 -13.87
C GLU A 78 14.06 20.70 -14.77
N PHE A 79 14.71 19.59 -15.15
CA PHE A 79 14.15 18.57 -16.04
C PHE A 79 13.54 17.38 -15.28
N ASP A 80 13.56 17.41 -13.96
CA ASP A 80 12.97 16.37 -13.14
C ASP A 80 11.45 16.52 -13.13
N TYR A 81 10.74 15.38 -13.20
CA TYR A 81 9.29 15.35 -13.30
C TYR A 81 8.68 14.55 -12.15
N PHE A 82 7.59 15.08 -11.59
CA PHE A 82 6.72 14.37 -10.67
C PHE A 82 5.31 14.31 -11.24
N GLY A 83 4.77 13.11 -11.36
CA GLY A 83 3.42 12.85 -11.86
C GLY A 83 2.62 11.97 -10.91
N ILE A 84 1.30 12.10 -10.97
CA ILE A 84 0.35 11.29 -10.23
C ILE A 84 -0.48 10.52 -11.24
N LEU A 85 -0.48 9.18 -11.12
CA LEU A 85 -1.34 8.30 -11.88
C LEU A 85 -2.68 8.19 -11.14
N GLN A 86 -3.73 8.78 -11.70
CA GLN A 86 -5.05 8.84 -11.06
C GLN A 86 -6.00 7.74 -11.52
N LYS A 87 -5.76 7.13 -12.68
CA LYS A 87 -6.67 6.12 -13.24
C LYS A 87 -6.28 4.71 -12.80
N SER A 88 -7.24 3.99 -12.25
CA SER A 88 -7.09 2.57 -11.91
C SER A 88 -7.91 1.69 -12.84
N TYR A 89 -7.27 0.64 -13.32
CA TYR A 89 -7.88 -0.41 -14.14
C TYR A 89 -8.08 -1.71 -13.34
N ARG A 90 -7.68 -1.71 -12.08
CA ARG A 90 -7.58 -2.92 -11.26
C ARG A 90 -8.92 -3.35 -10.69
N ASN A 91 -9.52 -2.52 -9.86
CA ASN A 91 -10.72 -2.84 -9.10
C ASN A 91 -11.99 -2.40 -9.82
N THR A 92 -13.15 -2.91 -9.41
CA THR A 92 -14.45 -2.36 -9.82
C THR A 92 -14.67 -0.98 -9.21
N VAL A 93 -15.62 -0.23 -9.76
CA VAL A 93 -16.00 1.10 -9.25
C VAL A 93 -16.39 1.01 -7.77
N GLU A 94 -17.22 0.01 -7.41
CA GLU A 94 -17.75 -0.19 -6.07
C GLU A 94 -16.64 -0.45 -5.04
N ILE A 95 -15.65 -1.28 -5.39
CA ILE A 95 -14.50 -1.55 -4.52
C ILE A 95 -13.61 -0.30 -4.41
N SER A 96 -13.38 0.41 -5.51
CA SER A 96 -12.54 1.62 -5.52
C SER A 96 -13.15 2.75 -4.70
N GLU A 97 -14.47 2.95 -4.79
CA GLU A 97 -15.20 3.94 -3.98
C GLU A 97 -15.15 3.58 -2.49
N PHE A 98 -15.43 2.33 -2.15
CA PHE A 98 -15.34 1.84 -0.77
C PHE A 98 -13.93 2.04 -0.19
N ALA A 99 -12.90 1.67 -0.93
CA ALA A 99 -11.52 1.84 -0.49
C ALA A 99 -11.12 3.32 -0.37
N THR A 100 -11.60 4.17 -1.27
CA THR A 100 -11.35 5.62 -1.23
C THR A 100 -12.03 6.27 -0.02
N ASP A 101 -13.25 5.86 0.31
CA ASP A 101 -13.95 6.36 1.50
C ASP A 101 -13.18 6.00 2.78
N ILE A 102 -12.60 4.80 2.88
CA ILE A 102 -11.70 4.43 3.98
C ILE A 102 -10.51 5.40 4.05
N LEU A 103 -9.86 5.70 2.94
CA LEU A 103 -8.70 6.60 2.92
C LEU A 103 -9.02 8.01 3.41
N TYR A 104 -10.23 8.50 3.20
CA TYR A 104 -10.63 9.83 3.67
C TYR A 104 -10.64 9.99 5.19
N HIS A 105 -10.61 8.90 5.96
CA HIS A 105 -10.47 8.94 7.42
C HIS A 105 -9.03 9.18 7.87
N GLY A 106 -8.03 9.03 7.00
CA GLY A 106 -6.63 9.26 7.32
C GLY A 106 -6.26 10.74 7.43
N SER A 107 -5.17 11.04 8.13
CA SER A 107 -4.60 12.40 8.25
C SER A 107 -3.47 12.69 7.25
N PHE A 108 -3.04 11.71 6.49
CA PHE A 108 -1.97 11.80 5.49
C PHE A 108 -2.49 12.23 4.11
N PRO A 109 -1.62 12.72 3.21
CA PRO A 109 -2.00 13.03 1.83
C PRO A 109 -2.48 11.77 1.11
N VAL A 110 -3.67 11.86 0.52
CA VAL A 110 -4.27 10.78 -0.27
C VAL A 110 -4.38 11.23 -1.71
N TYR A 111 -4.13 10.32 -2.61
CA TYR A 111 -4.32 10.51 -4.05
C TYR A 111 -5.52 9.66 -4.49
N PRO A 112 -6.74 10.26 -4.54
CA PRO A 112 -7.93 9.53 -4.96
C PRO A 112 -7.71 8.92 -6.34
N VAL A 113 -8.07 7.66 -6.45
CA VAL A 113 -7.97 6.93 -7.70
C VAL A 113 -9.30 7.03 -8.42
N GLU A 114 -9.27 7.42 -9.70
CA GLU A 114 -10.44 7.38 -10.58
C GLU A 114 -10.55 5.97 -11.18
N PRO A 115 -11.55 5.17 -10.78
CA PRO A 115 -11.74 3.86 -11.39
C PRO A 115 -12.17 4.03 -12.85
N ILE A 116 -11.64 3.19 -13.71
CA ILE A 116 -12.22 3.04 -15.06
C ILE A 116 -13.55 2.32 -14.89
N ILE A 117 -14.53 2.70 -15.72
CA ILE A 117 -15.91 2.24 -15.65
C ILE A 117 -15.99 0.72 -15.86
N ARG A 118 -15.69 -0.03 -14.82
CA ARG A 118 -15.94 -1.47 -14.71
C ARG A 118 -16.74 -1.68 -13.46
N HIS A 119 -18.06 -1.84 -13.62
CA HIS A 119 -18.96 -2.11 -12.52
C HIS A 119 -18.91 -3.58 -12.12
N GLY A 120 -19.08 -3.84 -10.83
CA GLY A 120 -19.17 -5.16 -10.22
C GLY A 120 -20.28 -5.21 -9.18
N GLU A 121 -20.25 -6.23 -8.34
CA GLU A 121 -21.17 -6.34 -7.23
C GLU A 121 -20.85 -5.29 -6.15
N PRO A 122 -21.87 -4.74 -5.47
CA PRO A 122 -21.67 -3.85 -4.34
C PRO A 122 -20.87 -4.54 -3.23
N VAL A 123 -20.00 -3.77 -2.54
CA VAL A 123 -19.29 -4.28 -1.37
C VAL A 123 -20.27 -4.66 -0.27
N THR A 124 -20.20 -5.90 0.19
CA THR A 124 -21.10 -6.42 1.23
C THR A 124 -20.42 -6.29 2.60
N VAL A 125 -21.11 -5.63 3.55
CA VAL A 125 -20.67 -5.55 4.96
C VAL A 125 -21.65 -6.29 5.83
N LYS A 126 -21.22 -7.33 6.56
CA LYS A 126 -22.11 -8.24 7.27
C LYS A 126 -21.69 -8.43 8.72
N LYS A 127 -22.66 -8.24 9.64
CA LYS A 127 -22.46 -8.50 11.07
C LYS A 127 -22.60 -9.98 11.36
N CYS A 128 -21.71 -10.49 12.21
CA CYS A 128 -21.79 -11.82 12.81
C CYS A 128 -21.87 -11.69 14.33
N VAL A 129 -22.61 -12.61 14.96
CA VAL A 129 -22.79 -12.60 16.42
C VAL A 129 -21.51 -13.05 17.13
N ASP A 130 -20.89 -14.11 16.60
CA ASP A 130 -19.70 -14.72 17.17
C ASP A 130 -18.75 -15.26 16.08
N PHE A 131 -17.64 -15.84 16.53
CA PHE A 131 -16.64 -16.44 15.64
C PHE A 131 -17.20 -17.62 14.84
N THR A 132 -18.07 -18.44 15.42
CA THR A 132 -18.65 -19.62 14.76
C THR A 132 -19.56 -19.21 13.61
N GLU A 133 -20.41 -18.22 13.83
CA GLU A 133 -21.23 -17.65 12.76
C GLU A 133 -20.35 -17.01 11.67
N GLN A 134 -19.29 -16.30 12.06
CA GLN A 134 -18.38 -15.66 11.12
C GLN A 134 -17.69 -16.68 10.20
N VAL A 135 -17.23 -17.81 10.75
CA VAL A 135 -16.66 -18.93 9.97
C VAL A 135 -17.73 -19.53 9.03
N THR A 136 -18.94 -19.74 9.53
CA THR A 136 -20.05 -20.26 8.71
C THR A 136 -20.38 -19.32 7.55
N GLN A 137 -20.40 -18.00 7.79
CA GLN A 137 -20.62 -17.01 6.75
C GLN A 137 -19.46 -16.99 5.73
N ALA A 138 -18.21 -17.05 6.21
CA ALA A 138 -17.05 -17.12 5.36
C ALA A 138 -17.10 -18.34 4.42
N GLU A 139 -17.44 -19.51 4.95
CA GLU A 139 -17.60 -20.74 4.18
C GLU A 139 -18.67 -20.57 3.07
N GLN A 140 -19.84 -20.03 3.41
CA GLN A 140 -20.92 -19.81 2.47
C GLN A 140 -20.53 -18.84 1.35
N ILE A 141 -19.86 -17.74 1.69
CA ILE A 141 -19.38 -16.73 0.75
C ILE A 141 -18.32 -17.32 -0.19
N ILE A 142 -17.36 -18.04 0.35
CA ILE A 142 -16.30 -18.70 -0.44
C ILE A 142 -16.91 -19.67 -1.45
N LYS A 143 -17.83 -20.53 -1.01
CA LYS A 143 -18.50 -21.49 -1.91
C LYS A 143 -19.33 -20.80 -2.98
N ALA A 144 -19.99 -19.68 -2.64
CA ALA A 144 -20.71 -18.87 -3.63
C ALA A 144 -19.76 -18.28 -4.68
N TRP A 145 -18.61 -17.77 -4.27
CA TRP A 145 -17.59 -17.23 -5.18
C TRP A 145 -16.98 -18.31 -6.08
N GLN A 146 -16.64 -19.46 -5.52
CA GLN A 146 -16.18 -20.61 -6.30
C GLN A 146 -17.23 -21.05 -7.34
N SER A 147 -18.51 -21.02 -6.99
CA SER A 147 -19.60 -21.34 -7.94
C SER A 147 -19.77 -20.32 -9.07
N LYS A 148 -19.29 -19.09 -8.88
CA LYS A 148 -19.22 -18.04 -9.91
C LYS A 148 -17.96 -18.17 -10.81
N GLY A 149 -17.05 -19.09 -10.50
CA GLY A 149 -15.79 -19.29 -11.23
C GLY A 149 -14.70 -18.28 -10.83
N LEU A 150 -14.73 -17.79 -9.59
CA LEU A 150 -13.63 -16.98 -9.05
C LEU A 150 -12.56 -17.94 -8.51
N ASP A 151 -11.39 -17.90 -9.11
CA ASP A 151 -10.35 -18.92 -8.93
C ASP A 151 -9.37 -18.56 -7.79
N THR A 152 -9.14 -17.26 -7.57
CA THR A 152 -8.24 -16.78 -6.52
C THR A 152 -9.02 -16.05 -5.44
N ILE A 153 -9.11 -16.63 -4.23
CA ILE A 153 -9.90 -16.09 -3.12
C ILE A 153 -9.00 -15.91 -1.90
N ALA A 154 -8.98 -14.71 -1.33
CA ALA A 154 -8.28 -14.45 -0.09
C ALA A 154 -9.23 -14.17 1.07
N VAL A 155 -9.02 -14.87 2.18
CA VAL A 155 -9.58 -14.50 3.49
C VAL A 155 -8.48 -13.73 4.23
N VAL A 156 -8.69 -12.43 4.37
CA VAL A 156 -7.70 -11.52 4.96
C VAL A 156 -8.01 -11.34 6.44
N CYS A 157 -7.04 -11.69 7.27
CA CYS A 157 -7.05 -11.58 8.73
C CYS A 157 -6.13 -10.45 9.17
N ILE A 158 -6.39 -9.84 10.31
CA ILE A 158 -5.59 -8.71 10.81
C ILE A 158 -4.15 -9.13 11.10
N ASP A 159 -3.96 -10.31 11.67
CA ASP A 159 -2.66 -10.85 12.06
C ASP A 159 -2.54 -12.37 11.84
N GLU A 160 -1.37 -12.92 12.17
CA GLU A 160 -1.11 -14.35 12.07
C GLU A 160 -1.96 -15.19 13.02
N ALA A 161 -2.22 -14.69 14.23
CA ALA A 161 -2.96 -15.45 15.24
C ALA A 161 -4.43 -15.63 14.82
N GLU A 162 -5.02 -14.62 14.21
CA GLU A 162 -6.37 -14.74 13.62
C GLU A 162 -6.35 -15.66 12.40
N ALA A 163 -5.36 -15.51 11.51
CA ALA A 163 -5.24 -16.35 10.32
C ALA A 163 -5.09 -17.84 10.65
N GLU A 164 -4.29 -18.19 11.65
CA GLU A 164 -4.17 -19.58 12.13
C GLU A 164 -5.50 -20.13 12.64
N LYS A 165 -6.24 -19.35 13.44
CA LYS A 165 -7.56 -19.75 13.96
C LYS A 165 -8.59 -19.95 12.84
N VAL A 166 -8.60 -19.03 11.86
CA VAL A 166 -9.52 -19.09 10.72
C VAL A 166 -9.17 -20.26 9.83
N THR A 167 -7.90 -20.49 9.55
CA THR A 167 -7.41 -21.64 8.79
C THR A 167 -7.88 -22.96 9.44
N ALA A 168 -7.64 -23.12 10.74
CA ALA A 168 -8.06 -24.31 11.47
C ALA A 168 -9.59 -24.51 11.44
N ALA A 169 -10.35 -23.43 11.50
CA ALA A 169 -11.82 -23.49 11.50
C ALA A 169 -12.41 -23.79 10.10
N LEU A 170 -11.79 -23.30 9.01
CA LEU A 170 -12.23 -23.57 7.65
C LEU A 170 -11.70 -24.90 7.10
N GLN A 171 -10.66 -25.46 7.73
CA GLN A 171 -10.06 -26.74 7.33
C GLN A 171 -11.09 -27.86 7.40
N GLY A 172 -11.31 -28.53 6.29
CA GLY A 172 -12.27 -29.62 6.13
C GLY A 172 -13.65 -29.21 5.60
N SER A 173 -14.01 -27.90 5.61
CA SER A 173 -15.23 -27.39 4.98
C SER A 173 -14.96 -26.68 3.65
N VAL A 174 -13.75 -26.15 3.48
CA VAL A 174 -13.25 -25.49 2.27
C VAL A 174 -11.88 -26.09 1.94
N GLU A 175 -11.61 -26.34 0.67
CA GLU A 175 -10.27 -26.70 0.20
C GLU A 175 -9.37 -25.45 0.22
N LEU A 176 -8.44 -25.43 1.17
CA LEU A 176 -7.52 -24.29 1.36
C LEU A 176 -6.21 -24.57 0.64
N ASN A 177 -5.73 -23.57 -0.09
CA ASN A 177 -4.37 -23.54 -0.60
C ASN A 177 -3.44 -23.08 0.53
N THR A 178 -2.82 -24.05 1.21
CA THR A 178 -1.91 -23.78 2.33
C THR A 178 -0.44 -23.67 1.91
N GLY A 179 -0.14 -23.85 0.61
CA GLY A 179 1.22 -23.91 0.11
C GLY A 179 2.00 -25.12 0.67
N ASP A 180 3.09 -25.49 0.02
CA ASP A 180 4.05 -26.42 0.60
C ASP A 180 4.81 -25.74 1.75
N ALA A 181 5.09 -26.50 2.80
CA ALA A 181 5.67 -26.04 4.05
C ALA A 181 6.83 -25.04 3.85
N GLY A 182 6.55 -23.74 4.00
CA GLY A 182 7.53 -22.67 3.93
C GLY A 182 7.67 -21.93 2.61
N LYS A 183 6.90 -22.27 1.57
CA LYS A 183 6.76 -21.49 0.34
C LYS A 183 5.28 -21.24 0.10
N TRP A 184 4.85 -20.01 0.30
CA TRP A 184 3.54 -19.56 -0.16
C TRP A 184 3.60 -19.51 -1.69
N GLU A 185 3.20 -20.56 -2.36
CA GLU A 185 2.92 -20.49 -3.79
C GLU A 185 1.57 -19.81 -3.96
N ILE A 186 1.62 -18.56 -4.42
CA ILE A 186 0.44 -17.80 -4.80
C ILE A 186 -0.11 -18.47 -6.04
N GLY A 187 -1.22 -19.15 -5.88
CA GLY A 187 -1.86 -19.92 -6.93
C GLY A 187 -3.37 -19.83 -6.82
N GLU A 188 -4.04 -20.59 -7.66
CA GLU A 188 -5.48 -20.81 -7.62
C GLU A 188 -5.92 -21.37 -6.27
N GLY A 189 -7.14 -21.08 -5.87
CA GLY A 189 -7.77 -21.60 -4.66
C GLY A 189 -7.99 -20.55 -3.57
N VAL A 190 -8.34 -21.06 -2.39
CA VAL A 190 -8.68 -20.23 -1.23
C VAL A 190 -7.48 -20.14 -0.29
N MET A 191 -7.06 -18.92 -0.02
CA MET A 191 -5.94 -18.64 0.90
C MET A 191 -6.44 -17.86 2.11
N VAL A 192 -5.99 -18.26 3.31
CA VAL A 192 -6.18 -17.47 4.54
C VAL A 192 -4.86 -16.78 4.86
N LEU A 193 -4.86 -15.45 4.81
CA LEU A 193 -3.62 -14.66 4.86
C LEU A 193 -3.70 -13.57 5.92
N PRO A 194 -2.67 -13.42 6.75
CA PRO A 194 -2.46 -12.18 7.49
C PRO A 194 -2.32 -10.99 6.53
N LEU A 195 -2.91 -9.86 6.88
CA LEU A 195 -2.95 -8.66 6.04
C LEU A 195 -1.58 -8.24 5.50
N LYS A 196 -0.54 -8.34 6.34
CA LYS A 196 0.82 -7.94 5.94
C LYS A 196 1.40 -8.74 4.76
N TYR A 197 0.87 -9.95 4.51
CA TYR A 197 1.31 -10.79 3.39
C TYR A 197 0.48 -10.59 2.12
N THR A 198 -0.61 -9.82 2.19
CA THR A 198 -1.44 -9.53 1.02
C THR A 198 -0.88 -8.41 0.15
N LYS A 199 0.10 -7.66 0.66
CA LYS A 199 0.70 -6.56 -0.08
C LYS A 199 1.39 -7.04 -1.37
N GLY A 200 1.10 -6.36 -2.49
CA GLY A 200 1.61 -6.74 -3.81
C GLY A 200 0.87 -7.91 -4.46
N LEU A 201 -0.12 -8.51 -3.77
CA LEU A 201 -0.96 -9.57 -4.31
C LEU A 201 -2.29 -9.03 -4.81
N GLU A 202 -2.98 -9.84 -5.63
CA GLU A 202 -4.30 -9.56 -6.17
C GLU A 202 -5.11 -10.85 -6.20
N PHE A 203 -6.40 -10.74 -5.91
CA PHE A 203 -7.31 -11.88 -5.85
C PHE A 203 -8.62 -11.53 -6.54
N ASP A 204 -9.25 -12.51 -7.18
CA ASP A 204 -10.57 -12.31 -7.78
C ASP A 204 -11.58 -11.84 -6.74
N ALA A 205 -11.53 -12.44 -5.55
CA ALA A 205 -12.38 -12.05 -4.43
C ALA A 205 -11.61 -11.98 -3.11
N VAL A 206 -12.00 -11.01 -2.27
CA VAL A 206 -11.43 -10.83 -0.93
C VAL A 206 -12.54 -10.83 0.11
N LEU A 207 -12.34 -11.62 1.15
CA LEU A 207 -13.10 -11.59 2.38
C LEU A 207 -12.26 -10.99 3.50
N ILE A 208 -12.57 -9.77 3.96
CA ILE A 208 -11.99 -9.22 5.19
C ILE A 208 -12.72 -9.88 6.35
N PHE A 209 -12.00 -10.70 7.12
CA PHE A 209 -12.63 -11.60 8.09
C PHE A 209 -13.25 -10.89 9.29
N ASN A 210 -12.56 -9.85 9.84
CA ASN A 210 -13.14 -9.09 10.95
C ASN A 210 -12.74 -7.61 10.89
N ALA A 211 -13.69 -6.75 10.52
CA ALA A 211 -13.49 -5.30 10.50
C ALA A 211 -14.12 -4.63 11.74
N SER A 212 -13.82 -5.14 12.92
CA SER A 212 -14.28 -4.55 14.18
C SER A 212 -13.53 -3.26 14.51
N GLU A 213 -14.13 -2.41 15.36
CA GLU A 213 -13.46 -1.21 15.90
C GLU A 213 -12.22 -1.57 16.73
N GLU A 214 -12.20 -2.77 17.34
CA GLU A 214 -11.07 -3.29 18.09
C GLU A 214 -9.87 -3.61 17.19
N ASP A 215 -10.11 -4.23 16.03
CA ASP A 215 -9.08 -4.62 15.09
C ASP A 215 -8.66 -3.48 14.17
N TYR A 216 -9.59 -2.59 13.81
CA TYR A 216 -9.34 -1.43 12.95
C TYR A 216 -9.86 -0.14 13.60
N PRO A 217 -9.19 0.37 14.64
CA PRO A 217 -9.50 1.69 15.22
C PRO A 217 -9.26 2.81 14.19
N VAL A 218 -9.88 3.99 14.41
CA VAL A 218 -9.75 5.15 13.51
C VAL A 218 -8.39 5.82 13.72
N GLU A 219 -7.36 5.22 13.14
CA GLU A 219 -5.96 5.70 13.17
C GLU A 219 -5.30 5.47 11.81
N ASP A 220 -4.35 6.33 11.44
CA ASP A 220 -3.70 6.34 10.11
C ASP A 220 -3.14 4.98 9.68
N GLY A 221 -2.54 4.23 10.59
CA GLY A 221 -2.00 2.90 10.32
C GLY A 221 -3.08 1.92 9.87
N TYR A 222 -4.20 1.90 10.59
CA TYR A 222 -5.33 1.01 10.29
C TYR A 222 -6.13 1.46 9.06
N VAL A 223 -6.21 2.78 8.79
CA VAL A 223 -6.75 3.30 7.53
C VAL A 223 -6.01 2.68 6.34
N LYS A 224 -4.68 2.71 6.37
CA LYS A 224 -3.85 2.14 5.29
C LYS A 224 -3.98 0.62 5.21
N GLN A 225 -4.01 -0.06 6.35
CA GLN A 225 -4.17 -1.51 6.40
C GLN A 225 -5.50 -1.95 5.78
N LEU A 226 -6.62 -1.33 6.17
CA LEU A 226 -7.93 -1.67 5.65
C LEU A 226 -8.06 -1.30 4.17
N TYR A 227 -7.48 -0.17 3.75
CA TYR A 227 -7.38 0.21 2.34
C TYR A 227 -6.61 -0.82 1.51
N VAL A 228 -5.44 -1.26 2.01
CA VAL A 228 -4.66 -2.30 1.32
C VAL A 228 -5.45 -3.58 1.21
N ALA A 229 -6.10 -4.04 2.28
CA ALA A 229 -6.93 -5.24 2.26
C ALA A 229 -8.06 -5.14 1.22
N ALA A 230 -8.79 -4.03 1.20
CA ALA A 230 -9.89 -3.81 0.27
C ALA A 230 -9.42 -3.77 -1.21
N THR A 231 -8.30 -3.11 -1.47
CA THR A 231 -7.76 -2.97 -2.84
C THR A 231 -7.09 -4.24 -3.38
N ARG A 232 -7.02 -5.31 -2.61
CA ARG A 232 -6.57 -6.62 -3.10
C ARG A 232 -7.63 -7.33 -3.93
N ALA A 233 -8.92 -6.96 -3.79
CA ALA A 233 -10.03 -7.55 -4.52
C ALA A 233 -10.13 -6.98 -5.94
N LEU A 234 -10.19 -7.85 -6.94
CA LEU A 234 -10.38 -7.46 -8.34
C LEU A 234 -11.86 -7.32 -8.71
N HIS A 235 -12.70 -8.25 -8.24
CA HIS A 235 -14.08 -8.41 -8.66
C HIS A 235 -15.10 -8.34 -7.53
N GLU A 236 -14.85 -9.02 -6.41
CA GLU A 236 -15.79 -9.06 -5.29
C GLU A 236 -15.08 -8.81 -3.94
N LEU A 237 -15.73 -8.02 -3.10
CA LEU A 237 -15.28 -7.72 -1.75
C LEU A 237 -16.40 -7.90 -0.75
N THR A 238 -16.14 -8.71 0.27
CA THR A 238 -17.03 -8.84 1.42
C THR A 238 -16.27 -8.56 2.71
N VAL A 239 -16.92 -7.86 3.62
CA VAL A 239 -16.41 -7.52 4.93
C VAL A 239 -17.29 -8.12 6.00
N LEU A 240 -16.73 -8.99 6.84
CA LEU A 240 -17.38 -9.48 8.05
C LEU A 240 -16.91 -8.71 9.27
N TYR A 241 -17.76 -8.65 10.28
CA TYR A 241 -17.36 -8.07 11.56
C TYR A 241 -18.14 -8.66 12.72
N ARG A 242 -17.52 -8.66 13.91
CA ARG A 242 -18.12 -8.97 15.21
C ARG A 242 -18.13 -7.70 16.07
N GLY A 243 -19.06 -7.67 17.03
CA GLY A 243 -19.14 -6.53 17.95
C GLY A 243 -19.55 -5.24 17.26
N LYS A 244 -18.71 -4.21 17.35
CA LYS A 244 -18.92 -2.90 16.75
C LYS A 244 -18.09 -2.79 15.46
N LEU A 245 -18.73 -2.39 14.36
CA LEU A 245 -18.04 -2.12 13.10
C LEU A 245 -17.10 -0.92 13.27
N THR A 246 -15.94 -0.99 12.62
CA THR A 246 -14.98 0.13 12.61
C THR A 246 -15.59 1.42 12.08
N GLY A 247 -15.21 2.55 12.70
CA GLY A 247 -15.56 3.89 12.23
C GLY A 247 -15.03 4.20 10.82
N LEU A 248 -14.00 3.49 10.37
CA LEU A 248 -13.46 3.62 9.01
C LEU A 248 -14.44 3.22 7.90
N ILE A 249 -15.50 2.48 8.25
CA ILE A 249 -16.54 2.03 7.31
C ILE A 249 -17.88 2.68 7.62
N VAL A 250 -18.23 2.84 8.91
CA VAL A 250 -19.57 3.27 9.31
C VAL A 250 -19.71 4.78 9.39
N ASP A 251 -18.64 5.50 9.70
CA ASP A 251 -18.69 6.94 9.84
C ASP A 251 -18.70 7.62 8.46
N PRO A 252 -19.63 8.56 8.22
CA PRO A 252 -19.68 9.24 6.92
C PRO A 252 -18.46 10.14 6.74
N VAL A 253 -17.88 10.09 5.55
CA VAL A 253 -16.79 11.00 5.17
C VAL A 253 -17.31 12.43 5.04
N SER A 254 -16.76 13.35 5.83
CA SER A 254 -17.19 14.75 5.82
C SER A 254 -16.71 15.49 4.55
N PRO A 255 -17.44 16.54 4.11
CA PRO A 255 -16.98 17.40 3.02
C PRO A 255 -15.61 18.03 3.28
N GLU A 256 -15.31 18.33 4.55
CA GLU A 256 -14.03 18.90 4.97
C GLU A 256 -12.87 17.91 4.79
N GLN A 257 -13.10 16.62 5.10
CA GLN A 257 -12.12 15.56 4.84
C GLN A 257 -11.81 15.46 3.34
N LYS A 258 -12.83 15.43 2.49
CA LYS A 258 -12.66 15.39 1.03
C LYS A 258 -11.93 16.64 0.51
N GLN A 259 -12.26 17.82 0.99
CA GLN A 259 -11.60 19.08 0.60
C GLN A 259 -10.14 19.13 1.04
N ARG A 260 -9.84 18.70 2.27
CA ARG A 260 -8.45 18.66 2.78
C ARG A 260 -7.57 17.77 1.90
N MET A 261 -8.08 16.62 1.47
CA MET A 261 -7.35 15.70 0.59
C MET A 261 -7.09 16.30 -0.78
N SER A 262 -8.08 16.95 -1.39
CA SER A 262 -7.92 17.64 -2.67
C SER A 262 -6.83 18.72 -2.60
N LEU A 263 -6.82 19.52 -1.55
CA LEU A 263 -5.80 20.56 -1.34
C LEU A 263 -4.39 19.98 -1.15
N ALA A 264 -4.28 18.84 -0.45
CA ALA A 264 -3.00 18.17 -0.25
C ALA A 264 -2.44 17.63 -1.58
N VAL A 265 -3.27 17.05 -2.43
CA VAL A 265 -2.89 16.60 -3.77
C VAL A 265 -2.43 17.76 -4.64
N ASP A 266 -3.17 18.86 -4.68
CA ASP A 266 -2.82 20.05 -5.47
C ASP A 266 -1.51 20.70 -4.99
N ALA A 267 -1.27 20.70 -3.68
CA ALA A 267 -0.02 21.19 -3.13
C ALA A 267 1.18 20.34 -3.59
N GLN A 268 1.00 19.04 -3.72
CA GLN A 268 2.07 18.15 -4.19
C GLN A 268 2.31 18.21 -5.70
N LYS A 269 1.32 18.57 -6.50
CA LYS A 269 1.48 18.80 -7.95
C LYS A 269 2.35 20.03 -8.26
N LYS A 270 2.48 20.98 -7.33
CA LYS A 270 3.30 22.17 -7.53
C LYS A 270 4.80 21.82 -7.55
N PRO A 271 5.60 22.42 -8.45
CA PRO A 271 7.03 22.21 -8.46
C PRO A 271 7.65 22.62 -7.12
N VAL A 272 8.55 21.81 -6.59
CA VAL A 272 9.31 22.15 -5.40
C VAL A 272 10.25 23.29 -5.78
N LYS A 273 9.99 24.50 -5.30
CA LYS A 273 10.94 25.62 -5.45
C LYS A 273 12.20 25.26 -4.67
N THR A 274 13.22 24.83 -5.37
CA THR A 274 14.55 24.68 -4.80
C THR A 274 15.03 26.07 -4.46
N VAL A 275 15.08 26.41 -3.18
CA VAL A 275 15.83 27.59 -2.71
C VAL A 275 17.30 27.22 -2.90
N VAL A 276 17.83 27.49 -4.07
CA VAL A 276 19.28 27.53 -4.27
C VAL A 276 19.78 28.64 -3.36
N LYS A 277 20.36 28.28 -2.23
CA LYS A 277 21.17 29.20 -1.47
C LYS A 277 22.30 29.66 -2.40
N GLN A 278 22.16 30.86 -2.93
CA GLN A 278 23.28 31.62 -3.47
C GLN A 278 24.22 31.96 -2.30
N ALA A 279 25.05 31.00 -1.93
CA ALA A 279 26.16 31.19 -1.04
C ALA A 279 27.31 30.41 -1.66
N GLU A 280 28.29 31.15 -2.17
CA GLU A 280 29.57 30.73 -2.73
C GLU A 280 29.80 31.06 -4.21
N THR A 281 29.66 32.33 -4.56
CA THR A 281 30.31 32.85 -5.78
C THR A 281 31.05 34.18 -5.57
N GLU A 282 31.50 34.47 -4.35
CA GLU A 282 32.33 35.67 -4.10
C GLU A 282 33.72 35.39 -3.53
N LYS A 283 34.18 34.16 -3.41
CA LYS A 283 35.50 33.85 -2.86
C LYS A 283 36.52 33.20 -3.79
N THR A 284 36.24 33.07 -5.07
CA THR A 284 37.16 32.34 -5.98
C THR A 284 37.72 33.19 -7.12
N LYS A 285 37.76 34.52 -6.99
CA LYS A 285 38.42 35.39 -7.98
C LYS A 285 39.71 36.06 -7.51
N GLU A 286 40.10 35.91 -6.26
CA GLU A 286 41.31 36.53 -5.73
C GLU A 286 42.47 35.57 -5.38
N GLU A 287 42.26 34.25 -5.47
CA GLU A 287 43.34 33.27 -5.15
C GLU A 287 43.94 32.54 -6.36
N ILE A 288 43.64 32.92 -7.58
CA ILE A 288 44.27 32.32 -8.80
C ILE A 288 45.40 33.18 -9.36
N TYR A 289 45.72 34.35 -8.77
CA TYR A 289 46.86 35.19 -9.17
C TYR A 289 47.75 35.57 -7.98
N ARG A 290 48.22 34.59 -7.25
CA ARG A 290 49.46 34.74 -6.46
C ARG A 290 50.27 33.44 -6.48
#